data_ad10c48533dc7f133609cec046a9ef94
#
_entry.id   ad10c48533dc7f133609cec046a9ef94
#
_cell.length_a   1.000
_cell.length_b   1.000
_cell.length_c   1.000
_cell.angle_alpha   90.00
_cell.angle_beta   90.00
_cell.angle_gamma   90.00
#
_symmetry.space_group_name_H-M   'P 1'
#
loop_
_entity.id
_entity.type
_entity.pdbx_description
1 polymer ?
#
loop_
_entity_poly.entity_id
_entity_poly.type
_entity_poly.pdbx_seq_one_letter_code
_entity_poly.pdbx_strand_id
1 'polypeptide(L)'
;MVNLVKGQKVELTKSNPGLTKINAGLGWDVNAFDSGSQFDLDAEVFLLGDNGKVTSDGDFVFYGNTVHASGSVEHTGDNRDGAGDGDDETIKIDLSKGPQNISRITFAVTIYDAAVRNQNFGQVNNAFIRIYNPDTNEELLRYDLTEDFSIETALVIGELYRHGGEWKFNAVGAGYQGGLEALCRAFGVNV
;
A
#
# COMPACT_ATOMS: atom_id res chain seq x y z
N MET A 1 2.18 -8.09 17.79
CA MET A 1 2.53 -6.92 16.98
C MET A 1 4.05 -6.87 16.77
N VAL A 2 4.52 -6.73 15.54
CA VAL A 2 5.93 -6.59 15.17
C VAL A 2 6.12 -5.24 14.49
N ASN A 3 6.96 -4.36 15.07
CA ASN A 3 7.36 -3.11 14.43
C ASN A 3 8.53 -3.38 13.48
N LEU A 4 8.38 -2.99 12.22
CA LEU A 4 9.34 -3.25 11.17
C LEU A 4 10.22 -2.03 10.88
N VAL A 5 11.41 -2.30 10.38
CA VAL A 5 12.30 -1.30 9.78
C VAL A 5 12.44 -1.58 8.28
N LYS A 6 12.83 -0.57 7.51
CA LYS A 6 13.04 -0.68 6.06
C LYS A 6 13.89 -1.89 5.67
N GLY A 7 13.39 -2.64 4.68
CA GLY A 7 14.01 -3.86 4.18
C GLY A 7 13.79 -5.11 5.05
N GLN A 8 13.11 -4.97 6.19
CA GLN A 8 12.82 -6.11 7.05
C GLN A 8 11.72 -6.98 6.44
N LYS A 9 11.95 -8.29 6.48
CA LYS A 9 11.02 -9.31 5.99
C LYS A 9 10.57 -10.19 7.15
N VAL A 10 9.26 -10.46 7.21
CA VAL A 10 8.66 -11.28 8.28
C VAL A 10 7.70 -12.32 7.72
N GLU A 11 7.61 -13.44 8.43
CA GLU A 11 6.60 -14.45 8.16
C GLU A 11 5.23 -13.93 8.58
N LEU A 12 4.22 -14.10 7.73
CA LEU A 12 2.85 -13.71 8.05
C LEU A 12 1.97 -14.92 8.32
N THR A 13 1.69 -15.73 7.30
CA THR A 13 0.78 -16.87 7.45
C THR A 13 1.39 -18.03 8.24
N LYS A 14 2.68 -18.25 8.13
CA LYS A 14 3.39 -19.27 8.93
C LYS A 14 3.35 -18.97 10.42
N SER A 15 3.46 -17.69 10.80
CA SER A 15 3.39 -17.24 12.19
C SER A 15 1.96 -17.17 12.72
N ASN A 16 0.96 -17.16 11.84
CA ASN A 16 -0.46 -17.09 12.16
C ASN A 16 -1.23 -18.20 11.43
N PRO A 17 -1.15 -19.46 11.89
CA PRO A 17 -1.80 -20.58 11.23
C PRO A 17 -3.32 -20.37 11.11
N GLY A 18 -3.86 -20.59 9.90
CA GLY A 18 -5.28 -20.38 9.61
C GLY A 18 -5.64 -18.95 9.20
N LEU A 19 -4.70 -18.02 9.18
CA LEU A 19 -4.91 -16.66 8.69
C LEU A 19 -5.13 -16.68 7.17
N THR A 20 -6.34 -16.36 6.75
CA THR A 20 -6.72 -16.26 5.33
C THR A 20 -7.15 -14.87 4.93
N LYS A 21 -7.55 -14.04 5.89
CA LYS A 21 -8.00 -12.67 5.65
C LYS A 21 -7.16 -11.71 6.46
N ILE A 22 -6.77 -10.63 5.85
CA ILE A 22 -6.07 -9.51 6.48
C ILE A 22 -6.60 -8.20 5.95
N ASN A 23 -6.44 -7.15 6.74
CA ASN A 23 -6.57 -5.78 6.29
C ASN A 23 -5.20 -5.11 6.32
N ALA A 24 -4.89 -4.34 5.30
CA ALA A 24 -3.79 -3.39 5.28
C ALA A 24 -4.37 -2.00 5.51
N GLY A 25 -4.09 -1.44 6.67
CA GLY A 25 -4.42 -0.05 7.01
C GLY A 25 -3.25 0.86 6.66
N LEU A 26 -3.51 1.91 5.92
CA LEU A 26 -2.55 2.96 5.59
C LEU A 26 -2.99 4.25 6.26
N GLY A 27 -2.06 4.96 6.87
CA GLY A 27 -2.34 6.22 7.53
C GLY A 27 -1.19 7.20 7.33
N TRP A 28 -1.51 8.50 7.40
CA TRP A 28 -0.56 9.60 7.24
C TRP A 28 -1.08 10.86 7.90
N ASP A 29 -0.18 11.80 8.23
CA ASP A 29 -0.53 13.14 8.64
C ASP A 29 -0.04 14.15 7.60
N VAL A 30 -0.88 15.09 7.25
CA VAL A 30 -0.51 16.21 6.39
C VAL A 30 -0.07 17.40 7.25
N ASN A 31 0.94 18.15 6.79
CA ASN A 31 1.47 19.27 7.53
C ASN A 31 0.46 20.44 7.50
N ALA A 32 -0.20 20.72 8.63
CA ALA A 32 -1.22 21.76 8.76
C ALA A 32 -0.69 23.21 8.54
N PHE A 33 0.63 23.38 8.42
CA PHE A 33 1.29 24.69 8.25
C PHE A 33 1.58 25.03 6.79
N ASP A 34 1.47 24.11 5.84
CA ASP A 34 1.59 24.38 4.41
C ASP A 34 0.23 24.85 3.88
N SER A 35 0.03 26.15 3.99
CA SER A 35 -1.18 26.84 3.60
C SER A 35 -1.39 26.82 2.09
N GLY A 36 -2.39 26.12 1.58
CA GLY A 36 -2.90 26.45 0.26
C GLY A 36 -3.68 25.38 -0.48
N SER A 37 -3.37 24.13 -0.39
CA SER A 37 -4.16 23.07 -1.02
C SER A 37 -4.21 21.83 -0.13
N GLN A 38 -5.37 21.23 -0.03
CA GLN A 38 -5.53 19.94 0.64
C GLN A 38 -4.63 18.91 -0.03
N PHE A 39 -3.95 18.10 0.77
CA PHE A 39 -3.27 16.91 0.30
C PHE A 39 -4.34 15.85 0.07
N ASP A 40 -4.27 15.26 -1.09
CA ASP A 40 -5.15 14.17 -1.53
C ASP A 40 -4.23 12.98 -1.81
N LEU A 41 -4.14 12.08 -0.84
CA LEU A 41 -3.31 10.91 -0.94
C LEU A 41 -4.19 9.70 -1.22
N ASP A 42 -3.80 8.93 -2.22
CA ASP A 42 -4.49 7.73 -2.66
C ASP A 42 -3.62 6.50 -2.36
N ALA A 43 -4.23 5.45 -1.80
CA ALA A 43 -3.62 4.15 -1.70
C ALA A 43 -3.88 3.32 -2.95
N GLU A 44 -2.85 2.66 -3.43
CA GLU A 44 -2.91 1.78 -4.58
C GLU A 44 -2.33 0.40 -4.28
N VAL A 45 -2.84 -0.60 -4.97
CA VAL A 45 -2.38 -1.97 -4.85
C VAL A 45 -2.09 -2.55 -6.23
N PHE A 46 -0.89 -3.09 -6.40
CA PHE A 46 -0.48 -3.81 -7.59
C PHE A 46 -0.33 -5.29 -7.28
N LEU A 47 -1.11 -6.13 -7.95
CA LEU A 47 -0.96 -7.59 -7.89
C LEU A 47 0.02 -8.01 -8.98
N LEU A 48 1.19 -8.50 -8.58
CA LEU A 48 2.31 -8.73 -9.48
C LEU A 48 2.60 -10.23 -9.64
N GLY A 49 2.93 -10.62 -10.87
CA GLY A 49 3.48 -11.94 -11.16
C GLY A 49 4.97 -12.06 -10.77
N ASP A 50 5.58 -13.19 -11.07
CA ASP A 50 6.99 -13.50 -10.74
C ASP A 50 7.99 -12.54 -11.39
N ASN A 51 7.62 -11.93 -12.52
CA ASN A 51 8.41 -10.91 -13.20
C ASN A 51 8.35 -9.52 -12.56
N GLY A 52 7.58 -9.36 -11.47
CA GLY A 52 7.39 -8.08 -10.81
C GLY A 52 6.50 -7.08 -11.56
N LYS A 53 5.66 -7.57 -12.45
CA LYS A 53 4.70 -6.78 -13.24
C LYS A 53 3.30 -7.31 -13.05
N VAL A 54 2.30 -6.45 -13.31
CA VAL A 54 0.91 -6.87 -13.44
C VAL A 54 0.77 -7.84 -14.62
N THR A 55 -0.19 -8.75 -14.57
CA THR A 55 -0.48 -9.67 -15.67
C THR A 55 -1.57 -9.11 -16.59
N SER A 56 -2.34 -8.17 -16.08
CA SER A 56 -3.33 -7.36 -16.80
C SER A 56 -3.55 -6.05 -16.09
N ASP A 57 -4.13 -5.04 -16.74
CA ASP A 57 -4.45 -3.77 -16.09
C ASP A 57 -5.48 -3.92 -14.96
N GLY A 58 -6.28 -4.99 -14.98
CA GLY A 58 -7.21 -5.35 -13.89
C GLY A 58 -6.54 -5.78 -12.58
N ASP A 59 -5.22 -6.07 -12.61
CA ASP A 59 -4.42 -6.38 -11.43
C ASP A 59 -3.96 -5.11 -10.66
N PHE A 60 -4.37 -3.94 -11.13
CA PHE A 60 -4.18 -2.67 -10.47
C PHE A 60 -5.48 -2.23 -9.76
N VAL A 61 -5.46 -2.17 -8.43
CA VAL A 61 -6.58 -1.80 -7.56
C VAL A 61 -6.32 -0.42 -6.96
N PHE A 62 -7.26 0.51 -7.16
CA PHE A 62 -7.20 1.90 -6.74
C PHE A 62 -8.61 2.49 -6.73
N TYR A 63 -8.79 3.78 -6.44
CA TYR A 63 -10.10 4.44 -6.41
C TYR A 63 -10.96 4.26 -7.68
N GLY A 64 -10.34 4.08 -8.86
CA GLY A 64 -11.03 3.85 -10.14
C GLY A 64 -11.35 2.37 -10.43
N ASN A 65 -10.74 1.45 -9.73
CA ASN A 65 -10.94 0.00 -9.80
C ASN A 65 -10.81 -0.60 -8.41
N THR A 66 -11.87 -0.52 -7.62
CA THR A 66 -11.83 -0.80 -6.18
C THR A 66 -11.81 -2.27 -5.80
N VAL A 67 -12.13 -3.19 -6.73
CA VAL A 67 -12.18 -4.63 -6.44
C VAL A 67 -11.49 -5.41 -7.55
N HIS A 68 -10.49 -6.19 -7.18
CA HIS A 68 -9.85 -7.13 -8.10
C HIS A 68 -10.83 -8.23 -8.55
N ALA A 69 -10.78 -8.62 -9.83
CA ALA A 69 -11.71 -9.60 -10.44
C ALA A 69 -11.80 -10.94 -9.70
N SER A 70 -10.74 -11.38 -9.02
CA SER A 70 -10.77 -12.60 -8.18
C SER A 70 -11.51 -12.43 -6.85
N GLY A 71 -11.83 -11.19 -6.45
CA GLY A 71 -12.33 -10.87 -5.13
C GLY A 71 -11.29 -11.04 -4.00
N SER A 72 -10.00 -11.12 -4.34
CA SER A 72 -8.93 -11.27 -3.35
C SER A 72 -8.48 -9.96 -2.73
N VAL A 73 -8.67 -8.84 -3.42
CA VAL A 73 -8.28 -7.50 -2.97
C VAL A 73 -9.42 -6.53 -3.19
N GLU A 74 -9.76 -5.76 -2.16
CA GLU A 74 -10.78 -4.71 -2.19
C GLU A 74 -10.26 -3.45 -1.50
N HIS A 75 -10.30 -2.32 -2.21
CA HIS A 75 -10.09 -0.99 -1.69
C HIS A 75 -11.40 -0.48 -1.08
N THR A 76 -11.43 -0.13 0.21
CA THR A 76 -12.70 0.13 0.91
C THR A 76 -13.24 1.55 0.74
N GLY A 77 -12.49 2.45 0.15
CA GLY A 77 -12.90 3.83 -0.09
C GLY A 77 -11.73 4.80 0.01
N ASP A 78 -11.98 5.99 -0.45
CA ASP A 78 -11.06 7.10 -0.59
C ASP A 78 -11.28 8.09 0.58
N ASN A 79 -10.23 8.40 1.35
CA ASN A 79 -10.21 9.45 2.37
C ASN A 79 -9.41 10.65 1.82
N ARG A 80 -10.12 11.68 1.35
CA ARG A 80 -9.52 12.82 0.62
C ARG A 80 -8.85 13.87 1.49
N ASP A 81 -8.97 13.82 2.79
CA ASP A 81 -8.49 14.86 3.68
C ASP A 81 -7.58 14.36 4.81
N GLY A 82 -7.36 13.05 4.93
CA GLY A 82 -6.55 12.47 6.01
C GLY A 82 -7.09 12.83 7.40
N ALA A 83 -8.38 13.14 7.50
CA ALA A 83 -9.00 13.53 8.75
C ALA A 83 -9.51 12.31 9.49
N GLY A 84 -8.86 11.97 10.61
CA GLY A 84 -9.27 10.88 11.49
C GLY A 84 -8.12 10.36 12.33
N ASP A 85 -8.45 9.68 13.42
CA ASP A 85 -7.47 8.91 14.19
C ASP A 85 -7.44 7.49 13.64
N GLY A 86 -6.29 7.04 13.12
CA GLY A 86 -6.09 5.65 12.70
C GLY A 86 -5.73 5.49 11.23
N ASP A 87 -6.37 4.53 10.54
CA ASP A 87 -6.13 4.29 9.12
C ASP A 87 -6.94 5.29 8.28
N ASP A 88 -6.28 5.99 7.36
CA ASP A 88 -6.95 6.86 6.38
C ASP A 88 -7.59 6.01 5.29
N GLU A 89 -6.88 4.99 4.83
CA GLU A 89 -7.40 4.04 3.86
C GLU A 89 -7.16 2.59 4.28
N THR A 90 -8.07 1.72 3.88
CA THR A 90 -8.00 0.30 4.20
C THR A 90 -8.16 -0.56 2.95
N ILE A 91 -7.26 -1.52 2.80
CA ILE A 91 -7.29 -2.54 1.76
C ILE A 91 -7.62 -3.88 2.42
N LYS A 92 -8.72 -4.50 2.03
CA LYS A 92 -9.08 -5.85 2.46
C LYS A 92 -8.46 -6.89 1.54
N ILE A 93 -7.89 -7.93 2.09
CA ILE A 93 -7.21 -8.98 1.34
C ILE A 93 -7.66 -10.34 1.82
N ASP A 94 -8.16 -11.15 0.87
CA ASP A 94 -8.44 -12.57 1.07
C ASP A 94 -7.35 -13.40 0.37
N LEU A 95 -6.38 -13.83 1.14
CA LEU A 95 -5.21 -14.57 0.65
C LEU A 95 -5.60 -15.93 0.03
N SER A 96 -6.76 -16.49 0.41
CA SER A 96 -7.26 -17.76 -0.11
C SER A 96 -7.80 -17.65 -1.54
N LYS A 97 -8.21 -16.44 -1.96
CA LYS A 97 -8.73 -16.16 -3.30
C LYS A 97 -7.68 -15.62 -4.27
N GLY A 98 -6.48 -15.35 -3.79
CA GLY A 98 -5.40 -14.80 -4.64
C GLY A 98 -5.07 -15.72 -5.82
N PRO A 99 -5.07 -15.20 -7.07
CA PRO A 99 -4.72 -16.00 -8.24
C PRO A 99 -3.33 -16.64 -8.10
N GLN A 100 -3.16 -17.84 -8.66
CA GLN A 100 -1.91 -18.59 -8.52
C GLN A 100 -0.73 -17.93 -9.24
N ASN A 101 -0.99 -17.18 -10.31
CA ASN A 101 0.01 -16.42 -11.07
C ASN A 101 0.44 -15.12 -10.38
N ILE A 102 -0.23 -14.73 -9.29
CA ILE A 102 0.14 -13.57 -8.48
C ILE A 102 1.06 -14.03 -7.35
N SER A 103 2.28 -13.53 -7.34
CA SER A 103 3.30 -13.84 -6.33
C SER A 103 3.55 -12.70 -5.36
N ARG A 104 3.10 -11.47 -5.69
CA ARG A 104 3.26 -10.27 -4.86
C ARG A 104 2.01 -9.42 -4.87
N ILE A 105 1.74 -8.76 -3.74
CA ILE A 105 0.72 -7.71 -3.60
C ILE A 105 1.46 -6.52 -3.00
N THR A 106 1.66 -5.48 -3.82
CA THR A 106 2.47 -4.31 -3.47
C THR A 106 1.56 -3.14 -3.14
N PHE A 107 1.80 -2.50 -1.99
CA PHE A 107 1.07 -1.35 -1.48
C PHE A 107 1.84 -0.08 -1.78
N ALA A 108 1.17 0.87 -2.38
CA ALA A 108 1.73 2.19 -2.69
C ALA A 108 0.77 3.29 -2.21
N VAL A 109 1.31 4.50 -2.10
CA VAL A 109 0.55 5.73 -1.86
C VAL A 109 1.07 6.79 -2.81
N THR A 110 0.16 7.54 -3.43
CA THR A 110 0.51 8.66 -4.30
C THR A 110 -0.17 9.95 -3.84
N ILE A 111 0.40 11.09 -4.22
CA ILE A 111 -0.22 12.40 -4.03
C ILE A 111 -0.90 12.79 -5.34
N TYR A 112 -2.21 12.96 -5.30
CA TYR A 112 -3.01 13.36 -6.46
C TYR A 112 -2.63 14.77 -6.94
N ASP A 113 -2.38 14.92 -8.24
CA ASP A 113 -1.97 16.18 -8.86
C ASP A 113 -0.77 16.89 -8.19
N ALA A 114 0.16 16.12 -7.63
CA ALA A 114 1.30 16.61 -6.86
C ALA A 114 2.11 17.71 -7.58
N ALA A 115 2.36 17.54 -8.87
CA ALA A 115 3.13 18.50 -9.67
C ALA A 115 2.42 19.84 -9.83
N VAL A 116 1.10 19.82 -10.05
CA VAL A 116 0.27 21.04 -10.18
C VAL A 116 0.14 21.76 -8.84
N ARG A 117 0.07 20.98 -7.75
CA ARG A 117 -0.10 21.49 -6.39
C ARG A 117 1.23 21.81 -5.69
N ASN A 118 2.38 21.53 -6.32
CA ASN A 118 3.72 21.64 -5.71
C ASN A 118 3.84 20.86 -4.39
N GLN A 119 3.29 19.65 -4.37
CA GLN A 119 3.29 18.77 -3.20
C GLN A 119 4.27 17.61 -3.38
N ASN A 120 4.85 17.14 -2.28
CA ASN A 120 5.72 15.96 -2.21
C ASN A 120 5.64 15.32 -0.81
N PHE A 121 6.17 14.11 -0.68
CA PHE A 121 6.13 13.37 0.58
C PHE A 121 7.01 13.97 1.71
N GLY A 122 7.89 14.92 1.42
CA GLY A 122 8.58 15.70 2.46
C GLY A 122 7.64 16.59 3.30
N GLN A 123 6.42 16.81 2.83
CA GLN A 123 5.37 17.55 3.52
C GLN A 123 4.36 16.64 4.25
N VAL A 124 4.52 15.32 4.14
CA VAL A 124 3.68 14.29 4.78
C VAL A 124 4.44 13.70 5.95
N ASN A 125 3.80 13.63 7.11
CA ASN A 125 4.37 13.06 8.32
C ASN A 125 3.65 11.77 8.71
N ASN A 126 4.30 10.97 9.56
CA ASN A 126 3.71 9.80 10.21
C ASN A 126 3.05 8.80 9.26
N ALA A 127 3.55 8.71 8.02
CA ALA A 127 3.05 7.71 7.09
C ALA A 127 3.39 6.30 7.58
N PHE A 128 2.41 5.40 7.56
CA PHE A 128 2.57 4.02 7.99
C PHE A 128 1.72 3.04 7.19
N ILE A 129 2.10 1.78 7.25
CA ILE A 129 1.24 0.65 6.92
C ILE A 129 1.20 -0.31 8.10
N ARG A 130 0.01 -0.81 8.41
CA ARG A 130 -0.18 -1.90 9.37
C ARG A 130 -0.98 -3.04 8.76
N ILE A 131 -0.65 -4.26 9.13
CA ILE A 131 -1.44 -5.44 8.76
C ILE A 131 -2.12 -5.96 10.02
N TYR A 132 -3.41 -6.15 9.95
CA TYR A 132 -4.19 -6.68 11.08
C TYR A 132 -5.18 -7.75 10.63
N ASN A 133 -5.55 -8.59 11.59
CA ASN A 133 -6.59 -9.61 11.41
C ASN A 133 -7.97 -8.95 11.53
N PRO A 134 -8.83 -8.94 10.49
CA PRO A 134 -10.13 -8.28 10.55
C PRO A 134 -11.13 -8.93 11.53
N ASP A 135 -10.96 -10.23 11.83
CA ASP A 135 -11.88 -10.97 12.71
C ASP A 135 -11.60 -10.69 14.20
N THR A 136 -10.33 -10.47 14.56
CA THR A 136 -9.89 -10.22 15.94
C THR A 136 -9.49 -8.79 16.23
N ASN A 137 -9.32 -8.00 15.18
CA ASN A 137 -8.73 -6.65 15.19
C ASN A 137 -7.30 -6.61 15.79
N GLU A 138 -6.61 -7.75 15.81
CA GLU A 138 -5.24 -7.86 16.27
C GLU A 138 -4.28 -7.34 15.21
N GLU A 139 -3.48 -6.33 15.57
CA GLU A 139 -2.40 -5.84 14.73
C GLU A 139 -1.23 -6.84 14.74
N LEU A 140 -0.92 -7.37 13.57
CA LEU A 140 0.11 -8.39 13.37
C LEU A 140 1.48 -7.74 13.17
N LEU A 141 1.52 -6.71 12.33
CA LEU A 141 2.74 -5.95 12.04
C LEU A 141 2.42 -4.50 11.69
N ARG A 142 3.43 -3.64 11.88
CA ARG A 142 3.41 -2.23 11.52
C ARG A 142 4.77 -1.81 10.97
N TYR A 143 4.75 -0.96 9.97
CA TYR A 143 5.91 -0.27 9.44
C TYR A 143 5.60 1.22 9.35
N ASP A 144 6.30 2.01 10.17
CA ASP A 144 6.27 3.46 10.11
C ASP A 144 7.39 3.94 9.17
N LEU A 145 7.05 4.76 8.17
CA LEU A 145 8.04 5.33 7.27
C LEU A 145 8.82 6.41 8.02
N THR A 146 10.11 6.19 8.13
CA THR A 146 11.05 7.10 8.80
C THR A 146 12.03 7.74 7.82
N GLU A 147 11.95 7.37 6.55
CA GLU A 147 12.78 7.87 5.48
C GLU A 147 12.44 9.33 5.14
N ASP A 148 13.45 10.08 4.74
CA ASP A 148 13.33 11.47 4.34
C ASP A 148 13.01 11.53 2.83
N PHE A 149 11.75 11.81 2.50
CA PHE A 149 11.27 11.95 1.12
C PHE A 149 11.03 13.42 0.81
N SER A 150 11.95 14.07 0.09
CA SER A 150 11.89 15.51 -0.16
C SER A 150 11.39 15.91 -1.55
N ILE A 151 11.37 15.00 -2.50
CA ILE A 151 10.98 15.26 -3.90
C ILE A 151 10.05 14.18 -4.48
N GLU A 152 9.86 13.11 -3.75
CA GLU A 152 9.04 11.98 -4.17
C GLU A 152 7.56 12.33 -4.08
N THR A 153 6.79 11.85 -5.06
CA THR A 153 5.34 12.05 -5.17
C THR A 153 4.56 10.75 -5.20
N ALA A 154 5.27 9.63 -5.08
CA ALA A 154 4.72 8.29 -4.91
C ALA A 154 5.65 7.45 -4.04
N LEU A 155 5.09 6.58 -3.20
CA LEU A 155 5.84 5.69 -2.32
C LEU A 155 5.32 4.27 -2.49
N VAL A 156 6.22 3.29 -2.61
CA VAL A 156 5.93 1.88 -2.32
C VAL A 156 6.28 1.64 -0.86
N ILE A 157 5.26 1.43 -0.03
CA ILE A 157 5.42 1.30 1.41
C ILE A 157 5.83 -0.12 1.79
N GLY A 158 5.13 -1.12 1.25
CA GLY A 158 5.38 -2.50 1.56
C GLY A 158 4.82 -3.47 0.54
N GLU A 159 5.14 -4.74 0.70
CA GLU A 159 4.61 -5.80 -0.15
C GLU A 159 4.36 -7.09 0.62
N LEU A 160 3.28 -7.77 0.29
CA LEU A 160 3.09 -9.19 0.58
C LEU A 160 3.72 -10.00 -0.54
N TYR A 161 4.39 -11.08 -0.23
CA TYR A 161 4.95 -11.98 -1.24
C TYR A 161 4.87 -13.45 -0.84
N ARG A 162 4.68 -14.31 -1.85
CA ARG A 162 4.63 -15.76 -1.64
C ARG A 162 6.04 -16.34 -1.57
N HIS A 163 6.27 -17.19 -0.59
CA HIS A 163 7.51 -17.96 -0.50
C HIS A 163 7.25 -19.32 0.18
N GLY A 164 7.52 -20.42 -0.51
CA GLY A 164 7.32 -21.75 0.03
C GLY A 164 5.87 -22.11 0.37
N GLY A 165 4.90 -21.54 -0.37
CA GLY A 165 3.46 -21.72 -0.11
C GLY A 165 2.87 -20.80 0.96
N GLU A 166 3.71 -20.00 1.62
CA GLU A 166 3.32 -19.06 2.67
C GLU A 166 3.40 -17.63 2.19
N TRP A 167 2.63 -16.73 2.82
CA TRP A 167 2.73 -15.31 2.62
C TRP A 167 3.64 -14.67 3.67
N LYS A 168 4.50 -13.79 3.19
CA LYS A 168 5.41 -12.97 3.99
C LYS A 168 5.17 -11.50 3.71
N PHE A 169 5.62 -10.63 4.60
CA PHE A 169 5.59 -9.18 4.40
C PHE A 169 7.03 -8.64 4.33
N ASN A 170 7.25 -7.67 3.45
CA ASN A 170 8.49 -6.93 3.28
C ASN A 170 8.19 -5.42 3.44
N ALA A 171 8.87 -4.76 4.37
CA ALA A 171 8.85 -3.31 4.53
C ALA A 171 9.76 -2.67 3.46
N VAL A 172 9.19 -2.05 2.43
CA VAL A 172 9.94 -1.57 1.26
C VAL A 172 10.48 -0.15 1.46
N GLY A 173 9.61 0.83 1.69
CA GLY A 173 10.00 2.23 1.86
C GLY A 173 10.75 2.81 0.66
N ALA A 174 10.23 2.67 -0.55
CA ALA A 174 10.85 3.17 -1.77
C ALA A 174 10.05 4.33 -2.37
N GLY A 175 10.74 5.46 -2.60
CA GLY A 175 10.16 6.65 -3.20
C GLY A 175 10.34 6.71 -4.72
N TYR A 176 9.37 7.34 -5.39
CA TYR A 176 9.33 7.56 -6.84
C TYR A 176 8.98 9.01 -7.15
N GLN A 177 9.63 9.57 -8.16
CA GLN A 177 9.24 10.83 -8.78
C GLN A 177 8.33 10.54 -9.97
N GLY A 178 7.32 11.40 -10.21
CA GLY A 178 6.38 11.24 -11.31
C GLY A 178 5.05 10.60 -10.92
N GLY A 179 4.76 10.48 -9.63
CA GLY A 179 3.45 10.10 -9.11
C GLY A 179 2.97 8.72 -9.55
N LEU A 180 1.66 8.56 -9.67
CA LEU A 180 1.03 7.32 -10.07
C LEU A 180 1.51 6.81 -11.44
N GLU A 181 1.74 7.69 -12.40
CA GLU A 181 2.21 7.29 -13.74
C GLU A 181 3.57 6.57 -13.67
N ALA A 182 4.48 7.04 -12.80
CA ALA A 182 5.77 6.39 -12.60
C ALA A 182 5.62 4.98 -12.03
N LEU A 183 4.73 4.78 -11.08
CA LEU A 183 4.41 3.46 -10.53
C LEU A 183 3.77 2.55 -11.57
N CYS A 184 2.78 3.04 -12.32
CA CYS A 184 2.11 2.28 -13.38
C CYS A 184 3.14 1.78 -14.42
N ARG A 185 4.03 2.64 -14.89
CA ARG A 185 5.14 2.24 -15.78
C ARG A 185 6.08 1.23 -15.12
N ALA A 186 6.44 1.46 -13.84
CA ALA A 186 7.31 0.55 -13.11
C ALA A 186 6.70 -0.83 -12.95
N PHE A 187 5.39 -0.94 -12.77
CA PHE A 187 4.69 -2.22 -12.57
C PHE A 187 4.00 -2.77 -13.84
N GLY A 188 4.08 -2.05 -14.97
CA GLY A 188 3.61 -2.55 -16.26
C GLY A 188 2.12 -2.36 -16.53
N VAL A 189 1.47 -1.42 -15.84
CA VAL A 189 0.12 -0.96 -16.15
C VAL A 189 0.19 -0.01 -17.36
N ASN A 190 -0.75 -0.15 -18.30
CA ASN A 190 -0.85 0.74 -19.45
C ASN A 190 -1.45 2.09 -19.02
N VAL A 191 -0.71 3.17 -19.22
CA VAL A 191 -1.08 4.56 -18.93
C VAL A 191 -0.81 5.46 -20.12
#